data_66b561d3bbec324e33adce0d52c2bedb
#
_entry.id   66b561d3bbec324e33adce0d52c2bedb
#
_cell.length_a   1.000
_cell.length_b   1.000
_cell.length_c   1.000
_cell.angle_alpha   90.00
_cell.angle_beta   90.00
_cell.angle_gamma   90.00
#
_symmetry.space_group_name_H-M   'P 1'
#
loop_
_entity.id
_entity.type
_entity.pdbx_description
1 polymer ?
#
loop_
_entity_poly.entity_id
_entity_poly.type
_entity_poly.pdbx_seq_one_letter_code
_entity_poly.pdbx_strand_id
1 'polypeptide(L)'
;MDRNFIIIDNFLDDPDSVRRDALSLDFDLIQESVPGARTSATLVGDHQTEVETKIKTILGGEIVWDWTQASFKFQSCQEGTETWIHKDSPEEDQGEWAGVLFLTPNPNHDAGTACYLTKEHCYQYFLAHGMDPETSFEEFNHGSVIDMGAGNVYNRLVLYRGKVLEHSSIVPGFGKTLETSRLTQTFFFDVK
;
A
#
# COMPACT_ATOMS: atom_id res chain seq x y z
N MET A 1 18.20 13.14 -4.12
CA MET A 1 17.86 11.70 -4.27
C MET A 1 16.35 11.62 -4.24
N ASP A 2 15.74 11.28 -5.36
CA ASP A 2 14.28 11.10 -5.39
C ASP A 2 13.95 9.82 -4.62
N ARG A 3 13.36 9.99 -3.46
CA ARG A 3 12.90 8.86 -2.64
C ARG A 3 11.54 8.44 -3.19
N ASN A 4 11.49 7.30 -3.87
CA ASN A 4 10.26 6.78 -4.47
C ASN A 4 9.57 5.70 -3.62
N PHE A 5 10.28 5.15 -2.62
CA PHE A 5 9.80 4.09 -1.74
C PHE A 5 10.46 4.25 -0.35
N ILE A 6 9.66 4.32 0.71
CA ILE A 6 10.12 4.60 2.07
C ILE A 6 9.41 3.64 3.04
N ILE A 7 10.16 3.04 3.95
CA ILE A 7 9.65 2.16 5.00
C ILE A 7 9.88 2.82 6.35
N ILE A 8 8.86 2.91 7.16
CA ILE A 8 8.90 3.48 8.50
C ILE A 8 8.30 2.49 9.49
N ASP A 9 9.13 1.94 10.38
CA ASP A 9 8.68 1.10 11.48
C ASP A 9 8.27 1.93 12.70
N ASN A 10 7.37 1.39 13.53
CA ASN A 10 6.84 2.05 14.72
C ASN A 10 6.27 3.44 14.42
N PHE A 11 5.44 3.51 13.37
CA PHE A 11 4.98 4.78 12.82
C PHE A 11 4.03 5.52 13.76
N LEU A 12 3.01 4.86 14.32
CA LEU A 12 2.08 5.47 15.25
C LEU A 12 2.60 5.34 16.70
N ASP A 13 2.24 6.30 17.54
CA ASP A 13 2.55 6.26 18.97
C ASP A 13 1.67 5.24 19.70
N ASP A 14 0.37 5.15 19.35
CA ASP A 14 -0.58 4.14 19.86
C ASP A 14 -1.33 3.41 18.72
N PRO A 15 -0.66 2.44 18.07
CA PRO A 15 -1.28 1.68 16.97
C PRO A 15 -2.43 0.79 17.43
N ASP A 16 -2.44 0.39 18.72
CA ASP A 16 -3.50 -0.45 19.29
C ASP A 16 -4.82 0.32 19.41
N SER A 17 -4.76 1.62 19.74
CA SER A 17 -5.93 2.48 19.75
C SER A 17 -6.51 2.63 18.34
N VAL A 18 -5.67 2.98 17.37
CA VAL A 18 -6.10 3.13 15.97
C VAL A 18 -6.69 1.84 15.44
N ARG A 19 -6.10 0.70 15.75
CA ARG A 19 -6.65 -0.60 15.38
C ARG A 19 -8.00 -0.88 16.04
N ARG A 20 -8.19 -0.60 17.33
CA ARG A 20 -9.50 -0.77 18.00
C ARG A 20 -10.56 0.07 17.33
N ASP A 21 -10.25 1.33 17.03
CA ASP A 21 -11.17 2.23 16.34
C ASP A 21 -11.51 1.71 14.94
N ALA A 22 -10.52 1.25 14.18
CA ALA A 22 -10.71 0.63 12.87
C ALA A 22 -11.66 -0.57 12.93
N LEU A 23 -11.47 -1.48 13.89
CA LEU A 23 -12.29 -2.68 14.06
C LEU A 23 -13.72 -2.40 14.54
N SER A 24 -14.01 -1.18 15.00
CA SER A 24 -15.35 -0.73 15.36
C SER A 24 -16.14 -0.14 14.19
N LEU A 25 -15.50 0.08 13.05
CA LEU A 25 -16.12 0.63 11.85
C LEU A 25 -16.73 -0.46 10.96
N ASP A 26 -17.71 -0.07 10.15
CA ASP A 26 -18.30 -0.94 9.14
C ASP A 26 -17.41 -1.03 7.90
N PHE A 27 -17.07 -2.23 7.47
CA PHE A 27 -16.35 -2.54 6.23
C PHE A 27 -17.35 -2.88 5.12
N ASP A 28 -18.10 -1.87 4.68
CA ASP A 28 -19.26 -1.96 3.78
C ASP A 28 -18.95 -1.62 2.33
N LEU A 29 -17.79 -1.02 2.04
CA LEU A 29 -17.37 -0.72 0.67
C LEU A 29 -16.66 -1.90 0.04
N ILE A 30 -17.38 -2.63 -0.82
CA ILE A 30 -16.83 -3.68 -1.67
C ILE A 30 -16.89 -3.19 -3.11
N GLN A 31 -15.77 -3.07 -3.77
CA GLN A 31 -15.66 -2.58 -5.14
C GLN A 31 -14.75 -3.51 -5.94
N GLU A 32 -15.13 -3.83 -7.19
CA GLU A 32 -14.34 -4.70 -8.08
C GLU A 32 -12.94 -4.15 -8.36
N SER A 33 -12.78 -2.81 -8.30
CA SER A 33 -11.50 -2.13 -8.54
C SER A 33 -10.59 -2.06 -7.30
N VAL A 34 -11.00 -2.67 -6.16
CA VAL A 34 -10.26 -2.57 -4.89
C VAL A 34 -10.25 -3.92 -4.20
N PRO A 35 -9.07 -4.44 -3.81
CA PRO A 35 -8.97 -5.68 -3.06
C PRO A 35 -9.71 -5.63 -1.71
N GLY A 36 -10.49 -6.67 -1.40
CA GLY A 36 -11.15 -6.82 -0.10
C GLY A 36 -12.27 -5.81 0.16
N ALA A 37 -12.47 -5.48 1.43
CA ALA A 37 -13.49 -4.53 1.89
C ALA A 37 -12.85 -3.30 2.53
N ARG A 38 -13.45 -2.13 2.33
CA ARG A 38 -13.02 -0.85 2.93
C ARG A 38 -14.10 -0.27 3.83
N THR A 39 -13.68 0.58 4.76
CA THR A 39 -14.62 1.38 5.55
C THR A 39 -15.17 2.53 4.71
N SER A 40 -16.47 2.84 4.85
CA SER A 40 -17.03 4.09 4.33
C SER A 40 -16.57 5.28 5.16
N ALA A 41 -16.47 5.10 6.48
CA ALA A 41 -15.96 6.11 7.40
C ALA A 41 -14.42 6.22 7.34
N THR A 42 -13.92 7.40 7.72
CA THR A 42 -12.48 7.71 7.87
C THR A 42 -12.17 8.02 9.32
N LEU A 43 -10.99 7.66 9.79
CA LEU A 43 -10.49 8.11 11.08
C LEU A 43 -9.65 9.37 10.89
N VAL A 44 -10.15 10.48 11.41
CA VAL A 44 -9.56 11.83 11.29
C VAL A 44 -9.31 12.46 12.69
N GLY A 45 -9.12 13.77 12.75
CA GLY A 45 -8.88 14.48 14.02
C GLY A 45 -7.44 14.32 14.49
N ASP A 46 -7.25 13.94 15.76
CA ASP A 46 -5.90 13.82 16.36
C ASP A 46 -5.04 12.79 15.61
N HIS A 47 -5.64 11.69 15.15
CA HIS A 47 -4.97 10.69 14.35
C HIS A 47 -4.47 11.26 13.00
N GLN A 48 -5.31 12.02 12.29
CA GLN A 48 -4.89 12.70 11.06
C GLN A 48 -3.73 13.67 11.33
N THR A 49 -3.80 14.43 12.40
CA THR A 49 -2.76 15.40 12.79
C THR A 49 -1.43 14.68 13.08
N GLU A 50 -1.46 13.54 13.78
CA GLU A 50 -0.29 12.73 14.03
C GLU A 50 0.35 12.24 12.72
N VAL A 51 -0.44 11.60 11.85
CA VAL A 51 0.00 11.05 10.57
C VAL A 51 0.62 12.15 9.70
N GLU A 52 -0.08 13.29 9.55
CA GLU A 52 0.38 14.42 8.75
C GLU A 52 1.71 14.97 9.26
N THR A 53 1.82 15.19 10.56
CA THR A 53 3.04 15.72 11.20
C THR A 53 4.24 14.79 10.96
N LYS A 54 4.04 13.48 11.10
CA LYS A 54 5.11 12.49 10.90
C LYS A 54 5.50 12.38 9.41
N ILE A 55 4.54 12.34 8.49
CA ILE A 55 4.82 12.30 7.04
C ILE A 55 5.54 13.58 6.61
N LYS A 56 5.08 14.75 7.07
CA LYS A 56 5.72 16.04 6.81
C LYS A 56 7.18 16.07 7.30
N THR A 57 7.46 15.48 8.43
CA THR A 57 8.83 15.38 8.97
C THR A 57 9.73 14.53 8.07
N ILE A 58 9.18 13.48 7.44
CA ILE A 58 9.91 12.53 6.60
C ILE A 58 10.15 13.05 5.19
N LEU A 59 9.12 13.63 4.56
CA LEU A 59 9.16 14.07 3.17
C LEU A 59 9.52 15.56 3.01
N GLY A 60 9.24 16.36 4.03
CA GLY A 60 9.25 17.83 3.95
C GLY A 60 7.99 18.37 3.28
N GLY A 61 7.93 19.67 3.07
CA GLY A 61 6.83 20.34 2.37
C GLY A 61 5.49 20.34 3.11
N GLU A 62 4.44 20.71 2.40
CA GLU A 62 3.06 20.70 2.87
C GLU A 62 2.34 19.46 2.33
N ILE A 63 1.64 18.74 3.18
CA ILE A 63 0.86 17.56 2.79
C ILE A 63 -0.53 18.01 2.36
N VAL A 64 -0.90 17.66 1.13
CA VAL A 64 -2.22 17.93 0.56
C VAL A 64 -2.92 16.61 0.33
N TRP A 65 -3.89 16.29 1.21
CA TRP A 65 -4.62 15.01 1.18
C TRP A 65 -5.57 14.92 0.00
N ASP A 66 -5.55 13.77 -0.67
CA ASP A 66 -6.58 13.42 -1.65
C ASP A 66 -7.74 12.71 -0.96
N TRP A 67 -8.83 13.45 -0.78
CA TRP A 67 -10.06 12.95 -0.17
C TRP A 67 -11.00 12.25 -1.15
N THR A 68 -10.74 12.35 -2.45
CA THR A 68 -11.55 11.69 -3.47
C THR A 68 -11.25 10.20 -3.54
N GLN A 69 -10.05 9.80 -3.10
CA GLN A 69 -9.62 8.43 -2.95
C GLN A 69 -9.96 7.87 -1.56
N ALA A 70 -9.19 6.90 -1.13
CA ALA A 70 -9.40 6.19 0.11
C ALA A 70 -8.47 6.67 1.24
N SER A 71 -8.12 7.97 1.29
CA SER A 71 -7.30 8.53 2.37
C SER A 71 -7.98 8.34 3.71
N PHE A 72 -7.22 7.86 4.70
CA PHE A 72 -7.67 7.54 6.06
C PHE A 72 -8.76 6.48 6.17
N LYS A 73 -9.00 5.71 5.10
CA LYS A 73 -9.87 4.54 5.15
C LYS A 73 -9.09 3.30 5.58
N PHE A 74 -9.78 2.39 6.25
CA PHE A 74 -9.22 1.07 6.55
C PHE A 74 -9.65 0.07 5.48
N GLN A 75 -8.77 -0.89 5.24
CA GLN A 75 -8.99 -1.96 4.28
C GLN A 75 -8.69 -3.30 4.94
N SER A 76 -9.62 -4.24 4.80
CA SER A 76 -9.51 -5.61 5.27
C SER A 76 -9.45 -6.56 4.07
N CYS A 77 -8.36 -7.31 3.96
CA CYS A 77 -8.20 -8.35 2.95
C CYS A 77 -8.06 -9.70 3.64
N GLN A 78 -9.06 -10.54 3.50
CA GLN A 78 -9.10 -11.89 4.06
C GLN A 78 -8.52 -12.92 3.09
N GLU A 79 -8.38 -14.15 3.53
CA GLU A 79 -8.01 -15.29 2.68
C GLU A 79 -8.93 -15.38 1.46
N GLY A 80 -8.35 -15.56 0.27
CA GLY A 80 -9.08 -15.58 -1.00
C GLY A 80 -9.27 -14.21 -1.65
N THR A 81 -8.82 -13.10 -1.02
CA THR A 81 -8.78 -11.80 -1.70
C THR A 81 -7.82 -11.86 -2.88
N GLU A 82 -8.23 -11.32 -4.02
CA GLU A 82 -7.38 -11.17 -5.21
C GLU A 82 -6.79 -9.77 -5.26
N THR A 83 -5.65 -9.62 -5.92
CA THR A 83 -4.99 -8.34 -6.21
C THR A 83 -4.37 -8.39 -7.60
N TRP A 84 -3.96 -7.24 -8.09
CA TRP A 84 -3.27 -7.08 -9.39
C TRP A 84 -2.21 -6.00 -9.28
N ILE A 85 -1.21 -6.08 -10.15
CA ILE A 85 -0.19 -5.04 -10.28
C ILE A 85 -0.81 -3.87 -11.04
N HIS A 86 -0.69 -2.67 -10.49
CA HIS A 86 -1.25 -1.45 -11.06
C HIS A 86 -0.43 -0.21 -10.66
N LYS A 87 -0.71 0.89 -11.32
CA LYS A 87 -0.42 2.24 -10.84
C LYS A 87 -1.71 2.84 -10.30
N ASP A 88 -1.60 3.67 -9.30
CA ASP A 88 -2.74 4.49 -8.89
C ASP A 88 -3.18 5.37 -10.05
N SER A 89 -4.45 5.76 -10.05
CA SER A 89 -5.10 6.40 -11.20
C SER A 89 -4.23 7.48 -11.86
N PRO A 90 -4.18 7.53 -13.20
CA PRO A 90 -3.43 8.55 -13.94
C PRO A 90 -4.13 9.91 -13.98
N GLU A 91 -5.28 10.08 -13.33
CA GLU A 91 -5.99 11.36 -13.32
C GLU A 91 -5.12 12.44 -12.66
N GLU A 92 -5.04 13.61 -13.29
CA GLU A 92 -4.10 14.67 -12.92
C GLU A 92 -4.31 15.21 -11.50
N ASP A 93 -5.52 15.08 -10.97
CA ASP A 93 -5.93 15.65 -9.68
C ASP A 93 -5.72 14.71 -8.47
N GLN A 94 -5.15 13.53 -8.67
CA GLN A 94 -4.96 12.56 -7.59
C GLN A 94 -3.54 12.59 -7.04
N GLY A 95 -3.43 12.39 -5.72
CA GLY A 95 -2.16 12.43 -4.99
C GLY A 95 -1.07 11.56 -5.60
N GLU A 96 0.14 12.10 -5.70
CA GLU A 96 1.30 11.42 -6.26
C GLU A 96 1.83 10.31 -5.36
N TRP A 97 1.64 10.47 -4.04
CA TRP A 97 2.08 9.55 -3.01
C TRP A 97 0.93 8.67 -2.53
N ALA A 98 1.22 7.39 -2.39
CA ALA A 98 0.39 6.42 -1.67
C ALA A 98 1.09 5.97 -0.39
N GLY A 99 0.30 5.67 0.64
CA GLY A 99 0.76 5.11 1.89
C GLY A 99 -0.08 3.92 2.33
N VAL A 100 0.58 2.89 2.86
CA VAL A 100 -0.06 1.71 3.46
C VAL A 100 0.51 1.50 4.84
N LEU A 101 -0.32 1.66 5.86
CA LEU A 101 -0.01 1.38 7.26
C LEU A 101 -0.56 0.02 7.65
N PHE A 102 0.29 -0.90 8.10
CA PHE A 102 -0.11 -2.25 8.51
C PHE A 102 -0.56 -2.27 9.97
N LEU A 103 -1.76 -2.81 10.22
CA LEU A 103 -2.42 -2.80 11.53
C LEU A 103 -2.81 -4.20 12.03
N THR A 104 -2.26 -5.27 11.51
CA THR A 104 -2.49 -6.63 12.02
C THR A 104 -1.34 -7.07 12.92
N PRO A 105 -1.57 -7.33 14.22
CA PRO A 105 -0.55 -7.92 15.09
C PRO A 105 -0.19 -9.33 14.62
N ASN A 106 1.09 -9.69 14.71
CA ASN A 106 1.62 -11.01 14.28
C ASN A 106 1.18 -11.39 12.86
N PRO A 107 1.40 -10.52 11.87
CA PRO A 107 0.89 -10.73 10.52
C PRO A 107 1.63 -11.84 9.77
N ASN A 108 1.04 -12.29 8.65
CA ASN A 108 1.83 -12.96 7.62
C ASN A 108 2.80 -11.92 7.02
N HIS A 109 4.09 -12.10 7.27
CA HIS A 109 5.13 -11.16 6.83
C HIS A 109 5.19 -11.01 5.30
N ASP A 110 4.87 -12.07 4.55
CA ASP A 110 4.86 -12.06 3.09
C ASP A 110 3.68 -11.28 2.50
N ALA A 111 2.68 -10.93 3.31
CA ALA A 111 1.54 -10.12 2.88
C ALA A 111 1.83 -8.60 2.94
N GLY A 112 3.03 -8.21 2.54
CA GLY A 112 3.49 -6.84 2.45
C GLY A 112 3.04 -6.11 1.18
N THR A 113 3.78 -5.06 0.82
CA THR A 113 3.60 -4.28 -0.40
C THR A 113 4.88 -4.30 -1.21
N ALA A 114 4.78 -4.50 -2.52
CA ALA A 114 5.91 -4.44 -3.44
C ALA A 114 5.64 -3.47 -4.60
N CYS A 115 6.72 -2.89 -5.10
CA CYS A 115 6.79 -2.22 -6.38
C CYS A 115 7.52 -3.13 -7.38
N TYR A 116 7.10 -3.10 -8.62
CA TYR A 116 7.56 -4.00 -9.66
C TYR A 116 8.29 -3.25 -10.76
N LEU A 117 9.22 -3.93 -11.41
CA LEU A 117 9.85 -3.41 -12.61
C LEU A 117 8.80 -3.24 -13.72
N THR A 118 8.92 -2.16 -14.50
CA THR A 118 8.13 -2.02 -15.73
C THR A 118 8.52 -3.10 -16.73
N LYS A 119 7.66 -3.36 -17.71
CA LYS A 119 7.93 -4.34 -18.77
C LYS A 119 9.30 -4.12 -19.41
N GLU A 120 9.64 -2.88 -19.73
CA GLU A 120 10.92 -2.51 -20.32
C GLU A 120 12.11 -2.85 -19.41
N HIS A 121 12.01 -2.54 -18.11
CA HIS A 121 13.05 -2.86 -17.14
C HIS A 121 13.17 -4.37 -16.89
N CYS A 122 12.05 -5.12 -16.92
CA CYS A 122 12.08 -6.58 -16.86
C CYS A 122 12.86 -7.18 -18.03
N TYR A 123 12.63 -6.69 -19.27
CA TYR A 123 13.38 -7.13 -20.44
C TYR A 123 14.90 -6.88 -20.29
N GLN A 124 15.29 -5.71 -19.82
CA GLN A 124 16.69 -5.40 -19.54
C GLN A 124 17.28 -6.28 -18.44
N TYR A 125 16.50 -6.54 -17.38
CA TYR A 125 16.89 -7.44 -16.32
C TYR A 125 17.15 -8.87 -16.84
N PHE A 126 16.24 -9.42 -17.64
CA PHE A 126 16.38 -10.76 -18.22
C PHE A 126 17.61 -10.88 -19.11
N LEU A 127 17.81 -9.91 -20.01
CA LEU A 127 19.00 -9.84 -20.87
C LEU A 127 20.30 -9.80 -20.04
N ALA A 128 20.36 -8.98 -19.01
CA ALA A 128 21.53 -8.85 -18.16
C ALA A 128 21.88 -10.16 -17.41
N HIS A 129 20.89 -11.03 -17.19
CA HIS A 129 21.04 -12.33 -16.52
C HIS A 129 21.12 -13.51 -17.50
N GLY A 130 21.25 -13.24 -18.80
CA GLY A 130 21.38 -14.28 -19.84
C GLY A 130 20.12 -15.10 -20.05
N MET A 131 18.96 -14.56 -19.70
CA MET A 131 17.65 -15.16 -19.93
C MET A 131 17.03 -14.62 -21.23
N ASP A 132 16.23 -15.45 -21.92
CA ASP A 132 15.44 -14.96 -23.05
C ASP A 132 14.27 -14.10 -22.56
N PRO A 133 14.22 -12.79 -22.92
CA PRO A 133 13.21 -11.89 -22.38
C PRO A 133 11.77 -12.28 -22.72
N GLU A 134 11.51 -12.78 -23.92
CA GLU A 134 10.15 -13.13 -24.35
C GLU A 134 9.60 -14.30 -23.54
N THR A 135 10.35 -15.39 -23.47
CA THR A 135 9.97 -16.58 -22.69
C THR A 135 9.91 -16.28 -21.20
N SER A 136 10.92 -15.58 -20.67
CA SER A 136 10.99 -15.26 -19.24
C SER A 136 9.86 -14.31 -18.83
N PHE A 137 9.47 -13.35 -19.68
CA PHE A 137 8.35 -12.45 -19.39
C PHE A 137 7.03 -13.20 -19.24
N GLU A 138 6.79 -14.22 -20.08
CA GLU A 138 5.59 -15.07 -19.99
C GLU A 138 5.64 -16.00 -18.77
N GLU A 139 6.79 -16.65 -18.52
CA GLU A 139 6.99 -17.57 -17.40
C GLU A 139 6.88 -16.89 -16.04
N PHE A 140 7.36 -15.65 -15.90
CA PHE A 140 7.26 -14.83 -14.69
C PHE A 140 5.93 -14.08 -14.56
N ASN A 141 4.84 -14.65 -15.09
CA ASN A 141 3.49 -14.08 -14.97
C ASN A 141 3.43 -12.60 -15.39
N HIS A 142 3.83 -12.35 -16.63
CA HIS A 142 3.94 -11.03 -17.25
C HIS A 142 5.01 -10.12 -16.60
N GLY A 143 6.11 -10.74 -16.12
CA GLY A 143 7.29 -10.01 -15.70
C GLY A 143 7.18 -9.36 -14.33
N SER A 144 6.43 -9.94 -13.40
CA SER A 144 6.31 -9.43 -12.04
C SER A 144 7.61 -9.60 -11.23
N VAL A 145 8.67 -8.96 -11.69
CA VAL A 145 9.93 -8.88 -10.95
C VAL A 145 9.81 -7.77 -9.91
N ILE A 146 9.92 -8.13 -8.65
CA ILE A 146 9.92 -7.16 -7.55
C ILE A 146 11.21 -6.36 -7.61
N ASP A 147 11.07 -5.04 -7.72
CA ASP A 147 12.17 -4.06 -7.63
C ASP A 147 12.40 -3.65 -6.17
N MET A 148 11.33 -3.31 -5.47
CA MET A 148 11.34 -2.89 -4.07
C MET A 148 10.19 -3.55 -3.33
N GLY A 149 10.39 -3.91 -2.06
CA GLY A 149 9.32 -4.49 -1.27
C GLY A 149 9.50 -4.28 0.23
N ALA A 150 8.38 -4.25 0.93
CA ALA A 150 8.31 -4.18 2.38
C ALA A 150 7.39 -5.28 2.90
N GLY A 151 7.90 -6.10 3.83
CA GLY A 151 7.08 -7.10 4.52
C GLY A 151 6.00 -6.45 5.39
N ASN A 152 4.92 -7.18 5.61
CA ASN A 152 3.87 -6.77 6.54
C ASN A 152 4.42 -6.88 7.97
N VAL A 153 4.54 -5.75 8.63
CA VAL A 153 4.96 -5.64 10.03
C VAL A 153 3.98 -4.70 10.74
N TYR A 154 3.51 -5.10 11.90
CA TYR A 154 2.58 -4.28 12.68
C TYR A 154 3.16 -2.88 12.95
N ASN A 155 2.35 -1.84 12.74
CA ASN A 155 2.76 -0.43 12.88
C ASN A 155 3.89 0.01 11.92
N ARG A 156 3.99 -0.63 10.74
CA ARG A 156 4.87 -0.20 9.64
C ARG A 156 4.06 0.59 8.64
N LEU A 157 4.54 1.79 8.31
CA LEU A 157 4.07 2.57 7.18
C LEU A 157 5.02 2.36 5.99
N VAL A 158 4.46 2.12 4.83
CA VAL A 158 5.16 2.12 3.54
C VAL A 158 4.61 3.27 2.71
N LEU A 159 5.49 4.19 2.29
CA LEU A 159 5.16 5.29 1.38
C LEU A 159 5.81 5.04 0.02
N TYR A 160 5.08 5.27 -1.05
CA TYR A 160 5.60 5.12 -2.42
C TYR A 160 4.89 6.05 -3.39
N ARG A 161 5.53 6.29 -4.56
CA ARG A 161 4.98 7.11 -5.65
C ARG A 161 3.99 6.27 -6.45
N GLY A 162 2.75 6.17 -5.96
CA GLY A 162 1.73 5.26 -6.49
C GLY A 162 1.38 5.50 -7.97
N LYS A 163 1.41 6.75 -8.45
CA LYS A 163 1.20 7.08 -9.88
C LYS A 163 2.36 6.67 -10.78
N VAL A 164 3.57 6.54 -10.22
CA VAL A 164 4.79 6.26 -11.00
C VAL A 164 5.13 4.78 -10.98
N LEU A 165 5.03 4.16 -9.81
CA LEU A 165 5.48 2.79 -9.56
C LEU A 165 4.33 1.80 -9.73
N GLU A 166 4.55 0.77 -10.53
CA GLU A 166 3.68 -0.40 -10.57
C GLU A 166 3.80 -1.14 -9.25
N HIS A 167 2.68 -1.38 -8.58
CA HIS A 167 2.69 -1.93 -7.23
C HIS A 167 1.49 -2.83 -6.95
N SER A 168 1.63 -3.69 -5.94
CA SER A 168 0.54 -4.47 -5.36
C SER A 168 0.89 -5.02 -3.97
N SER A 169 -0.07 -5.66 -3.32
CA SER A 169 0.23 -6.56 -2.20
C SER A 169 0.94 -7.81 -2.71
N ILE A 170 1.97 -8.30 -2.01
CA ILE A 170 2.70 -9.52 -2.39
C ILE A 170 1.78 -10.74 -2.18
N VAL A 171 1.23 -10.89 -0.96
CA VAL A 171 0.13 -11.79 -0.65
C VAL A 171 -1.10 -10.94 -0.39
N PRO A 172 -2.18 -11.08 -1.17
CA PRO A 172 -3.30 -10.13 -1.14
C PRO A 172 -3.99 -10.05 0.20
N GLY A 173 -4.28 -11.20 0.81
CA GLY A 173 -4.98 -11.27 2.08
C GLY A 173 -4.69 -12.54 2.85
N PHE A 174 -5.04 -12.55 4.12
CA PHE A 174 -4.92 -13.67 5.03
C PHE A 174 -5.95 -13.55 6.17
N GLY A 175 -6.08 -14.61 6.96
CA GLY A 175 -7.06 -14.66 8.03
C GLY A 175 -8.49 -14.83 7.52
N LYS A 176 -9.41 -15.19 8.43
CA LYS A 176 -10.81 -15.50 8.08
C LYS A 176 -11.82 -14.56 8.73
N THR A 177 -11.36 -13.71 9.62
CA THR A 177 -12.19 -12.70 10.30
C THR A 177 -11.56 -11.33 10.15
N LEU A 178 -12.31 -10.29 10.44
CA LEU A 178 -11.82 -8.90 10.40
C LEU A 178 -10.56 -8.72 11.29
N GLU A 179 -10.58 -9.29 12.48
CA GLU A 179 -9.50 -9.18 13.46
C GLU A 179 -8.22 -9.89 13.01
N THR A 180 -8.34 -10.94 12.22
CA THR A 180 -7.21 -11.75 11.75
C THR A 180 -6.80 -11.44 10.32
N SER A 181 -7.55 -10.58 9.63
CA SER A 181 -7.29 -10.20 8.24
C SER A 181 -6.03 -9.34 8.08
N ARG A 182 -5.57 -9.19 6.84
CA ARG A 182 -4.64 -8.14 6.48
C ARG A 182 -5.35 -6.80 6.60
N LEU A 183 -5.30 -6.21 7.79
CA LEU A 183 -5.86 -4.89 8.08
C LEU A 183 -4.83 -3.81 7.80
N THR A 184 -5.19 -2.84 6.97
CA THR A 184 -4.35 -1.70 6.62
C THR A 184 -5.14 -0.40 6.68
N GLN A 185 -4.43 0.72 6.84
CA GLN A 185 -4.97 2.05 6.54
C GLN A 185 -4.25 2.61 5.32
N THR A 186 -4.98 3.28 4.45
CA THR A 186 -4.47 3.85 3.20
C THR A 186 -4.42 5.36 3.27
N PHE A 187 -3.43 5.94 2.58
CA PHE A 187 -3.21 7.38 2.48
C PHE A 187 -2.90 7.73 1.02
N PHE A 188 -3.47 8.82 0.52
CA PHE A 188 -3.17 9.38 -0.80
C PHE A 188 -3.00 10.88 -0.67
N PHE A 189 -1.89 11.43 -1.15
CA PHE A 189 -1.56 12.83 -0.96
C PHE A 189 -0.49 13.33 -1.92
N ASP A 190 -0.41 14.66 -2.05
CA ASP A 190 0.69 15.38 -2.68
C ASP A 190 1.58 16.05 -1.64
N VAL A 191 2.81 16.36 -2.03
CA VAL A 191 3.76 17.17 -1.26
C VAL A 191 4.05 18.42 -2.06
N LYS A 192 3.76 19.61 -1.48
CA LYS A 192 3.99 20.93 -2.07
C LYS A 192 5.11 21.69 -1.38
#